data_d0d3b2b1595138231a2c10917ca1f8f0
#
_entry.id   d0d3b2b1595138231a2c10917ca1f8f0
#
_cell.length_a   1.000
_cell.length_b   1.000
_cell.length_c   1.000
_cell.angle_alpha   90.00
_cell.angle_beta   90.00
_cell.angle_gamma   90.00
#
_symmetry.space_group_name_H-M   'P 1'
#
loop_
_entity.id
_entity.type
_entity.pdbx_description
1 polymer ?
#
loop_
_entity_poly.entity_id
_entity_poly.type
_entity_poly.pdbx_seq_one_letter_code
_entity_poly.pdbx_strand_id
1 'polypeptide(L)'
;LGAPITAKGEGEKKIATQEVWLPGGTDWYNFFTGERQEGGQVIKTKSPLEQFPLFIKGGCPLPMQPYTERMCSTPLTELIVRCYPGKEGANNTYILYEDDGLTQDYLQGKYATTRLNYQKSGGQTIITVSPVEGTYEGQPRKRAYRIELPGIPVQARVSVNGKKARTTPNQELNGVIVPIKVMDIHKPIVIKIQ
;
A
#
# COMPACT_ATOMS: atom_id res chain seq x y z
N LEU A 1 6.63 -8.92 -0.92
CA LEU A 1 7.69 -9.94 -0.83
C LEU A 1 8.80 -9.41 0.05
N GLY A 2 9.10 -10.09 1.15
CA GLY A 2 10.25 -9.80 2.01
C GLY A 2 11.34 -10.85 1.81
N ALA A 3 12.61 -10.43 1.83
CA ALA A 3 13.76 -11.32 1.73
C ALA A 3 14.69 -11.10 2.93
N PRO A 4 14.55 -11.89 4.01
CA PRO A 4 15.39 -11.76 5.19
C PRO A 4 16.88 -11.90 4.83
N ILE A 5 17.72 -11.05 5.43
CA ILE A 5 19.17 -11.10 5.26
C ILE A 5 19.72 -12.29 6.02
N THR A 6 20.40 -13.19 5.33
CA THR A 6 21.06 -14.35 5.90
C THR A 6 22.59 -14.28 5.80
N ALA A 7 23.12 -13.31 5.06
CA ALA A 7 24.54 -13.10 4.86
C ALA A 7 25.09 -12.03 5.83
N LYS A 8 26.37 -12.16 6.19
CA LYS A 8 27.06 -11.14 6.99
C LYS A 8 27.24 -9.87 6.18
N GLY A 9 26.95 -8.72 6.80
CA GLY A 9 27.24 -7.41 6.21
C GLY A 9 28.74 -7.10 6.16
N GLU A 10 29.16 -6.45 5.10
CA GLU A 10 30.57 -6.09 4.80
C GLU A 10 30.81 -4.59 4.98
N GLY A 11 32.08 -4.23 5.21
CA GLY A 11 32.53 -2.86 5.39
C GLY A 11 32.05 -2.22 6.68
N GLU A 12 32.35 -0.94 6.85
CA GLU A 12 31.98 -0.15 8.04
C GLU A 12 30.46 -0.03 8.19
N LYS A 13 29.73 0.10 7.08
CA LYS A 13 28.26 0.23 7.06
C LYS A 13 27.52 -1.09 7.19
N LYS A 14 28.21 -2.21 7.34
CA LYS A 14 27.59 -3.55 7.47
C LYS A 14 26.56 -3.85 6.37
N ILE A 15 26.88 -3.50 5.11
CA ILE A 15 26.01 -3.74 3.96
C ILE A 15 26.01 -5.22 3.62
N ALA A 16 24.88 -5.86 3.66
CA ALA A 16 24.70 -7.23 3.21
C ALA A 16 24.19 -7.28 1.77
N THR A 17 24.65 -8.27 1.00
CA THR A 17 24.15 -8.55 -0.35
C THR A 17 23.28 -9.79 -0.29
N GLN A 18 22.07 -9.72 -0.85
CA GLN A 18 21.10 -10.81 -0.88
C GLN A 18 20.63 -11.04 -2.32
N GLU A 19 20.53 -12.28 -2.75
CA GLU A 19 19.82 -12.65 -3.97
C GLU A 19 18.34 -12.85 -3.67
N VAL A 20 17.50 -12.26 -4.52
CA VAL A 20 16.04 -12.31 -4.36
C VAL A 20 15.41 -12.73 -5.68
N TRP A 21 14.60 -13.79 -5.65
CA TRP A 21 13.77 -14.17 -6.78
C TRP A 21 12.50 -13.31 -6.79
N LEU A 22 12.28 -12.57 -7.87
CA LEU A 22 11.07 -11.80 -8.12
C LEU A 22 10.16 -12.60 -9.06
N PRO A 23 8.98 -13.08 -8.60
CA PRO A 23 8.03 -13.80 -9.44
C PRO A 23 7.62 -13.04 -10.70
N GLY A 24 7.45 -13.79 -11.81
CA GLY A 24 7.10 -13.23 -13.11
C GLY A 24 5.65 -12.70 -13.19
N GLY A 25 5.29 -12.12 -14.35
CA GLY A 25 3.96 -11.63 -14.66
C GLY A 25 3.63 -10.24 -14.13
N THR A 26 4.50 -9.63 -13.34
CA THR A 26 4.32 -8.29 -12.78
C THR A 26 5.65 -7.57 -12.62
N ASP A 27 5.59 -6.28 -12.35
CA ASP A 27 6.74 -5.52 -11.87
C ASP A 27 6.73 -5.49 -10.34
N TRP A 28 7.92 -5.33 -9.76
CA TRP A 28 8.14 -5.22 -8.33
C TRP A 28 8.82 -3.89 -8.04
N TYR A 29 8.49 -3.30 -6.91
CA TYR A 29 9.04 -2.01 -6.49
C TYR A 29 9.70 -2.16 -5.13
N ASN A 30 10.96 -1.73 -5.01
CA ASN A 30 11.60 -1.65 -3.71
C ASN A 30 10.82 -0.68 -2.82
N PHE A 31 10.40 -1.13 -1.65
CA PHE A 31 9.56 -0.36 -0.74
C PHE A 31 10.22 0.95 -0.28
N PHE A 32 11.53 0.92 -0.07
CA PHE A 32 12.28 2.05 0.49
C PHE A 32 12.71 3.06 -0.57
N THR A 33 13.11 2.58 -1.75
CA THR A 33 13.65 3.44 -2.82
C THR A 33 12.65 3.74 -3.93
N GLY A 34 11.57 2.96 -4.04
CA GLY A 34 10.64 3.04 -5.15
C GLY A 34 11.19 2.50 -6.48
N GLU A 35 12.41 1.97 -6.49
CA GLU A 35 13.03 1.42 -7.69
C GLU A 35 12.22 0.26 -8.26
N ARG A 36 11.93 0.33 -9.57
CA ARG A 36 11.19 -0.70 -10.29
C ARG A 36 12.13 -1.82 -10.73
N GLN A 37 11.72 -3.06 -10.52
CA GLN A 37 12.35 -4.26 -11.00
C GLN A 37 11.34 -5.10 -11.81
N GLU A 38 11.76 -5.67 -12.92
CA GLU A 38 10.93 -6.60 -13.66
C GLU A 38 10.86 -7.94 -12.94
N GLY A 39 9.69 -8.58 -12.92
CA GLY A 39 9.56 -9.94 -12.36
C GLY A 39 10.06 -11.02 -13.33
N GLY A 40 10.20 -12.25 -12.81
CA GLY A 40 10.70 -13.41 -13.56
C GLY A 40 12.22 -13.53 -13.54
N GLN A 41 12.91 -12.90 -12.59
CA GLN A 41 14.37 -12.92 -12.50
C GLN A 41 14.87 -12.95 -11.06
N VAL A 42 16.11 -13.37 -10.89
CA VAL A 42 16.86 -13.19 -9.65
C VAL A 42 17.60 -11.86 -9.73
N ILE A 43 17.44 -11.04 -8.71
CA ILE A 43 18.17 -9.80 -8.56
C ILE A 43 19.13 -9.86 -7.38
N LYS A 44 20.24 -9.08 -7.45
CA LYS A 44 21.10 -8.84 -6.30
C LYS A 44 20.74 -7.50 -5.69
N THR A 45 20.39 -7.49 -4.42
CA THR A 45 20.07 -6.28 -3.69
C THR A 45 20.98 -6.10 -2.50
N LYS A 46 21.19 -4.86 -2.09
CA LYS A 46 22.03 -4.47 -0.96
C LYS A 46 21.16 -3.82 0.10
N SER A 47 21.38 -4.20 1.35
CA SER A 47 20.64 -3.63 2.47
C SER A 47 21.55 -3.30 3.63
N PRO A 48 21.40 -2.12 4.23
CA PRO A 48 22.06 -1.78 5.49
C PRO A 48 21.43 -2.56 6.65
N LEU A 49 22.02 -2.45 7.83
CA LEU A 49 21.61 -3.22 9.01
C LEU A 49 20.16 -2.95 9.42
N GLU A 50 19.67 -1.73 9.19
CA GLU A 50 18.33 -1.26 9.61
C GLU A 50 17.23 -1.64 8.63
N GLN A 51 17.57 -2.27 7.50
CA GLN A 51 16.62 -2.60 6.44
C GLN A 51 16.83 -4.04 5.96
N PHE A 52 15.77 -4.63 5.47
CA PHE A 52 15.82 -5.86 4.70
C PHE A 52 15.13 -5.64 3.34
N PRO A 53 15.52 -6.38 2.29
CA PRO A 53 14.87 -6.25 1.00
C PRO A 53 13.37 -6.49 1.10
N LEU A 54 12.58 -5.45 0.77
CA LEU A 54 11.13 -5.48 0.76
C LEU A 54 10.63 -4.96 -0.59
N PHE A 55 9.91 -5.81 -1.31
CA PHE A 55 9.39 -5.51 -2.63
C PHE A 55 7.87 -5.57 -2.66
N ILE A 56 7.27 -4.56 -3.25
CA ILE A 56 5.83 -4.44 -3.41
C ILE A 56 5.45 -4.77 -4.85
N LYS A 57 4.44 -5.61 -5.00
CA LYS A 57 3.88 -5.98 -6.30
C LYS A 57 3.23 -4.77 -6.97
N GLY A 58 3.57 -4.51 -8.22
CA GLY A 58 2.92 -3.47 -9.02
C GLY A 58 1.43 -3.75 -9.21
N GLY A 59 0.60 -2.70 -9.12
CA GLY A 59 -0.84 -2.83 -9.25
C GLY A 59 -1.51 -3.56 -8.10
N CYS A 60 -0.90 -3.60 -6.91
CA CYS A 60 -1.49 -4.17 -5.71
C CYS A 60 -1.62 -3.08 -4.63
N PRO A 61 -2.81 -2.84 -4.07
CA PRO A 61 -2.96 -1.90 -2.97
C PRO A 61 -2.24 -2.40 -1.72
N LEU A 62 -1.41 -1.54 -1.14
CA LEU A 62 -0.70 -1.78 0.12
C LEU A 62 -1.32 -0.91 1.21
N PRO A 63 -2.11 -1.47 2.14
CA PRO A 63 -2.59 -0.72 3.30
C PRO A 63 -1.47 -0.53 4.31
N MET A 64 -1.40 0.66 4.87
CA MET A 64 -0.48 1.04 5.93
C MET A 64 -1.20 1.96 6.93
N GLN A 65 -0.65 2.07 8.12
CA GLN A 65 -1.07 3.06 9.12
C GLN A 65 0.02 4.11 9.32
N PRO A 66 -0.31 5.30 9.84
CA PRO A 66 0.70 6.21 10.35
C PRO A 66 1.57 5.52 11.40
N TYR A 67 2.81 5.99 11.53
CA TYR A 67 3.71 5.45 12.55
C TYR A 67 3.10 5.55 13.95
N THR A 68 3.16 4.45 14.69
CA THR A 68 2.79 4.35 16.09
C THR A 68 3.89 3.59 16.84
N GLU A 69 4.16 3.94 18.09
CA GLU A 69 5.19 3.26 18.89
C GLU A 69 4.87 1.79 19.15
N ARG A 70 3.59 1.45 19.19
CA ARG A 70 3.09 0.08 19.36
C ARG A 70 1.98 -0.19 18.35
N MET A 71 1.98 -1.35 17.76
CA MET A 71 0.86 -1.82 16.92
C MET A 71 -0.40 -1.95 17.77
N CYS A 72 -1.56 -1.68 17.18
CA CYS A 72 -2.88 -1.77 17.83
C CYS A 72 -3.06 -0.87 19.07
N SER A 73 -2.15 0.10 19.29
CA SER A 73 -2.26 1.02 20.44
C SER A 73 -3.25 2.17 20.22
N THR A 74 -3.59 2.43 18.98
CA THR A 74 -4.52 3.51 18.59
C THR A 74 -5.46 3.04 17.49
N PRO A 75 -6.73 3.47 17.51
CA PRO A 75 -7.66 3.17 16.41
C PRO A 75 -7.13 3.66 15.07
N LEU A 76 -7.38 2.92 14.00
CA LEU A 76 -6.96 3.28 12.63
C LEU A 76 -7.83 4.42 12.09
N THR A 77 -7.55 5.65 12.53
CA THR A 77 -8.28 6.87 12.14
C THR A 77 -7.78 7.48 10.83
N GLU A 78 -6.61 7.04 10.34
CA GLU A 78 -6.09 7.35 9.02
C GLU A 78 -5.59 6.04 8.36
N LEU A 79 -6.13 5.70 7.19
CA LEU A 79 -5.66 4.59 6.38
C LEU A 79 -4.82 5.13 5.22
N ILE A 80 -3.57 4.67 5.14
CA ILE A 80 -2.69 4.94 4.01
C ILE A 80 -2.85 3.78 3.02
N VAL A 81 -3.12 4.10 1.76
CA VAL A 81 -3.16 3.09 0.69
C VAL A 81 -2.13 3.49 -0.36
N ARG A 82 -1.01 2.75 -0.41
CA ARG A 82 0.03 2.95 -1.43
C ARG A 82 -0.19 2.00 -2.59
N CYS A 83 -0.18 2.54 -3.81
CA CYS A 83 -0.37 1.76 -5.03
C CYS A 83 0.73 2.09 -6.04
N TYR A 84 1.68 1.19 -6.22
CA TYR A 84 2.64 1.27 -7.31
C TYR A 84 1.98 0.93 -8.66
N PRO A 85 2.46 1.49 -9.78
CA PRO A 85 1.90 1.23 -11.09
C PRO A 85 1.89 -0.27 -11.44
N GLY A 86 0.75 -0.78 -11.87
CA GLY A 86 0.62 -2.13 -12.43
C GLY A 86 0.81 -2.15 -13.95
N LYS A 87 1.04 -3.34 -14.50
CA LYS A 87 1.00 -3.57 -15.95
C LYS A 87 -0.44 -3.41 -16.48
N GLU A 88 -0.59 -3.19 -17.78
CA GLU A 88 -1.90 -3.20 -18.41
C GLU A 88 -2.59 -4.54 -18.15
N GLY A 89 -3.91 -4.51 -17.87
CA GLY A 89 -4.68 -5.67 -17.45
C GLY A 89 -4.55 -6.06 -15.98
N ALA A 90 -3.74 -5.35 -15.17
CA ALA A 90 -3.63 -5.64 -13.74
C ALA A 90 -4.98 -5.45 -13.04
N ASN A 91 -5.40 -6.47 -12.28
CA ASN A 91 -6.60 -6.44 -11.45
C ASN A 91 -6.32 -7.23 -10.18
N ASN A 92 -6.02 -6.53 -9.09
CA ASN A 92 -5.65 -7.14 -7.82
C ASN A 92 -6.51 -6.59 -6.70
N THR A 93 -6.87 -7.46 -5.78
CA THR A 93 -7.65 -7.13 -4.58
C THR A 93 -6.85 -7.51 -3.34
N TYR A 94 -6.90 -6.65 -2.34
CA TYR A 94 -6.44 -6.91 -0.98
C TYR A 94 -7.62 -6.76 -0.02
N ILE A 95 -7.74 -7.65 0.94
CA ILE A 95 -8.75 -7.56 2.01
C ILE A 95 -8.03 -7.11 3.28
N LEU A 96 -8.27 -5.87 3.68
CA LEU A 96 -7.82 -5.37 4.99
C LEU A 96 -8.76 -5.93 6.05
N TYR A 97 -8.19 -6.65 7.00
CA TYR A 97 -8.87 -7.18 8.17
C TYR A 97 -8.58 -6.30 9.39
N GLU A 98 -9.60 -6.05 10.20
CA GLU A 98 -9.51 -5.25 11.42
C GLU A 98 -10.38 -5.89 12.51
N ASP A 99 -9.85 -5.95 13.73
CA ASP A 99 -10.56 -6.32 14.95
C ASP A 99 -10.07 -5.43 16.11
N ASP A 100 -10.47 -5.72 17.34
CA ASP A 100 -10.07 -4.96 18.53
C ASP A 100 -8.59 -5.18 18.92
N GLY A 101 -7.94 -6.21 18.38
CA GLY A 101 -6.53 -6.56 18.67
C GLY A 101 -6.28 -7.01 20.11
N LEU A 102 -7.30 -7.20 20.93
CA LEU A 102 -7.19 -7.46 22.37
C LEU A 102 -7.90 -8.75 22.79
N THR A 103 -9.05 -9.04 22.22
CA THR A 103 -9.91 -10.17 22.60
C THR A 103 -9.94 -11.25 21.52
N GLN A 104 -10.62 -12.36 21.81
CA GLN A 104 -10.92 -13.41 20.82
C GLN A 104 -12.33 -13.28 20.24
N ASP A 105 -12.94 -12.12 20.34
CA ASP A 105 -14.29 -11.85 19.88
C ASP A 105 -14.45 -12.00 18.36
N TYR A 106 -13.33 -11.92 17.62
CA TYR A 106 -13.31 -12.25 16.19
C TYR A 106 -13.81 -13.67 15.88
N LEU A 107 -13.67 -14.63 16.82
CA LEU A 107 -14.23 -15.99 16.68
C LEU A 107 -15.76 -15.98 16.69
N GLN A 108 -16.37 -14.90 17.20
CA GLN A 108 -17.81 -14.67 17.23
C GLN A 108 -18.29 -13.73 16.11
N GLY A 109 -17.39 -13.45 15.12
CA GLY A 109 -17.71 -12.57 14.00
C GLY A 109 -17.55 -11.07 14.30
N LYS A 110 -16.95 -10.69 15.44
CA LYS A 110 -16.68 -9.28 15.77
C LYS A 110 -15.36 -8.82 15.13
N TYR A 111 -15.39 -8.65 13.84
CA TYR A 111 -14.30 -8.10 13.03
C TYR A 111 -14.89 -7.32 11.86
N ALA A 112 -14.05 -6.58 11.19
CA ALA A 112 -14.42 -5.85 9.99
C ALA A 112 -13.45 -6.11 8.85
N THR A 113 -13.93 -6.01 7.62
CA THR A 113 -13.09 -6.12 6.43
C THR A 113 -13.31 -4.93 5.50
N THR A 114 -12.24 -4.49 4.86
CA THR A 114 -12.27 -3.47 3.81
C THR A 114 -11.61 -4.02 2.56
N ARG A 115 -12.34 -4.10 1.47
CA ARG A 115 -11.79 -4.50 0.17
C ARG A 115 -11.08 -3.32 -0.49
N LEU A 116 -9.81 -3.49 -0.82
CA LEU A 116 -9.02 -2.57 -1.60
C LEU A 116 -8.77 -3.20 -2.98
N ASN A 117 -9.16 -2.53 -4.05
CA ASN A 117 -8.98 -3.04 -5.40
C ASN A 117 -8.17 -2.06 -6.24
N TYR A 118 -7.29 -2.60 -7.08
CA TYR A 118 -6.57 -1.89 -8.12
C TYR A 118 -6.89 -2.53 -9.45
N GLN A 119 -7.28 -1.72 -10.42
CA GLN A 119 -7.54 -2.16 -11.79
C GLN A 119 -6.89 -1.18 -12.77
N LYS A 120 -6.22 -1.72 -13.81
CA LYS A 120 -5.67 -0.94 -14.91
C LYS A 120 -6.14 -1.52 -16.23
N SER A 121 -6.78 -0.70 -17.05
CA SER A 121 -7.29 -1.08 -18.37
C SER A 121 -7.41 0.14 -19.27
N GLY A 122 -6.97 0.00 -20.54
CA GLY A 122 -7.02 1.06 -21.53
C GLY A 122 -6.28 2.33 -21.12
N GLY A 123 -5.15 2.19 -20.44
CA GLY A 123 -4.36 3.31 -19.93
C GLY A 123 -4.92 4.02 -18.68
N GLN A 124 -6.14 3.67 -18.25
CA GLN A 124 -6.75 4.21 -17.03
C GLN A 124 -6.46 3.30 -15.84
N THR A 125 -6.15 3.89 -14.71
CA THR A 125 -6.04 3.19 -13.42
C THR A 125 -7.22 3.57 -12.52
N ILE A 126 -7.86 2.56 -11.92
CA ILE A 126 -8.93 2.72 -10.94
C ILE A 126 -8.49 2.04 -9.64
N ILE A 127 -8.53 2.79 -8.53
CA ILE A 127 -8.29 2.27 -7.19
C ILE A 127 -9.59 2.45 -6.40
N THR A 128 -10.06 1.38 -5.79
CA THR A 128 -11.31 1.40 -5.02
C THR A 128 -11.04 0.98 -3.58
N VAL A 129 -11.51 1.79 -2.63
CA VAL A 129 -11.69 1.41 -1.23
C VAL A 129 -13.18 1.18 -1.03
N SER A 130 -13.57 -0.07 -0.81
CA SER A 130 -14.98 -0.43 -0.60
C SER A 130 -15.46 0.02 0.78
N PRO A 131 -16.78 0.15 0.98
CA PRO A 131 -17.34 0.27 2.32
C PRO A 131 -16.83 -0.82 3.24
N VAL A 132 -16.64 -0.48 4.51
CA VAL A 132 -16.28 -1.47 5.54
C VAL A 132 -17.47 -2.41 5.77
N GLU A 133 -17.19 -3.70 5.82
CA GLU A 133 -18.16 -4.76 6.14
C GLU A 133 -17.81 -5.35 7.51
N GLY A 134 -18.81 -5.55 8.37
CA GLY A 134 -18.63 -6.03 9.74
C GLY A 134 -18.37 -4.91 10.75
N THR A 135 -18.21 -5.30 12.01
CA THR A 135 -18.01 -4.36 13.12
C THR A 135 -17.31 -5.04 14.29
N TYR A 136 -16.56 -4.26 15.07
CA TYR A 136 -15.89 -4.69 16.30
C TYR A 136 -15.89 -3.55 17.33
N GLU A 137 -15.60 -3.85 18.58
CA GLU A 137 -15.52 -2.84 19.64
C GLU A 137 -14.34 -1.89 19.42
N GLY A 138 -14.57 -0.58 19.55
CA GLY A 138 -13.56 0.45 19.30
C GLY A 138 -13.38 0.83 17.82
N GLN A 139 -14.16 0.27 16.91
CA GLN A 139 -14.10 0.60 15.49
C GLN A 139 -14.38 2.10 15.24
N PRO A 140 -13.50 2.83 14.53
CA PRO A 140 -13.76 4.21 14.18
C PRO A 140 -14.90 4.29 13.16
N ARG A 141 -15.90 5.14 13.42
CA ARG A 141 -17.01 5.39 12.47
C ARG A 141 -16.62 6.26 11.27
N LYS A 142 -15.55 7.00 11.40
CA LYS A 142 -15.03 7.91 10.37
C LYS A 142 -13.51 7.76 10.31
N ARG A 143 -12.97 7.89 9.09
CA ARG A 143 -11.54 7.73 8.83
C ARG A 143 -11.08 8.74 7.78
N ALA A 144 -9.87 9.26 7.91
CA ALA A 144 -9.16 9.94 6.84
C ALA A 144 -8.45 8.90 5.95
N TYR A 145 -8.21 9.25 4.69
CA TYR A 145 -7.43 8.38 3.81
C TYR A 145 -6.33 9.19 3.14
N ARG A 146 -5.18 8.54 2.99
CA ARG A 146 -4.05 9.05 2.25
C ARG A 146 -3.69 8.06 1.15
N ILE A 147 -4.03 8.40 -0.09
CA ILE A 147 -3.70 7.54 -1.22
C ILE A 147 -2.35 7.99 -1.77
N GLU A 148 -1.37 7.11 -1.70
CA GLU A 148 -0.01 7.33 -2.18
C GLU A 148 0.17 6.66 -3.54
N LEU A 149 0.58 7.43 -4.53
CA LEU A 149 0.68 7.04 -5.93
C LEU A 149 2.12 7.24 -6.42
N PRO A 150 3.07 6.33 -6.06
CA PRO A 150 4.43 6.40 -6.55
C PRO A 150 4.48 6.31 -8.07
N GLY A 151 5.40 7.03 -8.70
CA GLY A 151 5.60 7.05 -10.14
C GLY A 151 4.49 7.71 -10.95
N ILE A 152 3.45 8.27 -10.31
CA ILE A 152 2.42 9.03 -11.00
C ILE A 152 2.84 10.50 -11.06
N PRO A 153 2.95 11.10 -12.27
CA PRO A 153 3.40 12.47 -12.43
C PRO A 153 2.38 13.48 -11.89
N VAL A 154 2.86 14.64 -11.46
CA VAL A 154 2.02 15.72 -10.88
C VAL A 154 0.94 16.21 -11.86
N GLN A 155 1.21 16.10 -13.16
CA GLN A 155 0.30 16.52 -14.23
C GLN A 155 -0.81 15.50 -14.50
N ALA A 156 -0.74 14.29 -13.94
CA ALA A 156 -1.77 13.27 -14.12
C ALA A 156 -3.14 13.78 -13.65
N ARG A 157 -4.16 13.42 -14.41
CA ARG A 157 -5.54 13.75 -14.04
C ARG A 157 -6.04 12.74 -13.02
N VAL A 158 -6.18 13.20 -11.78
CA VAL A 158 -6.69 12.37 -10.69
C VAL A 158 -8.06 12.86 -10.26
N SER A 159 -9.00 11.95 -10.11
CA SER A 159 -10.33 12.24 -9.56
C SER A 159 -10.66 11.30 -8.40
N VAL A 160 -11.46 11.77 -7.46
CA VAL A 160 -12.02 11.00 -6.34
C VAL A 160 -13.54 11.12 -6.39
N ASN A 161 -14.23 9.99 -6.50
CA ASN A 161 -15.69 9.91 -6.62
C ASN A 161 -16.24 10.84 -7.72
N GLY A 162 -15.56 10.87 -8.89
CA GLY A 162 -15.93 11.67 -10.06
C GLY A 162 -15.56 13.15 -10.00
N LYS A 163 -15.03 13.66 -8.88
CA LYS A 163 -14.58 15.05 -8.74
C LYS A 163 -13.07 15.13 -8.88
N LYS A 164 -12.57 16.21 -9.52
CA LYS A 164 -11.12 16.48 -9.61
C LYS A 164 -10.50 16.47 -8.21
N ALA A 165 -9.49 15.68 -8.01
CA ALA A 165 -8.78 15.59 -6.74
C ALA A 165 -7.71 16.69 -6.62
N ARG A 166 -7.46 17.14 -5.39
CA ARG A 166 -6.23 17.86 -5.06
C ARG A 166 -5.14 16.82 -4.86
N THR A 167 -4.02 16.97 -5.58
CA THR A 167 -2.83 16.16 -5.42
C THR A 167 -1.72 16.99 -4.79
N THR A 168 -0.87 16.35 -4.00
CA THR A 168 0.33 16.96 -3.42
C THR A 168 1.55 16.19 -3.93
N PRO A 169 2.54 16.83 -4.55
CA PRO A 169 3.79 16.18 -4.93
C PRO A 169 4.49 15.57 -3.72
N ASN A 170 5.08 14.40 -3.90
CA ASN A 170 5.93 13.76 -2.90
C ASN A 170 7.21 13.28 -3.57
N GLN A 171 8.35 13.87 -3.20
CA GLN A 171 9.64 13.56 -3.79
C GLN A 171 10.15 12.16 -3.41
N GLU A 172 9.92 11.71 -2.16
CA GLU A 172 10.36 10.40 -1.69
C GLU A 172 9.70 9.26 -2.46
N LEU A 173 8.43 9.46 -2.85
CA LEU A 173 7.69 8.51 -3.65
C LEU A 173 7.91 8.68 -5.16
N ASN A 174 8.60 9.75 -5.57
CA ASN A 174 8.64 10.20 -6.97
C ASN A 174 7.22 10.18 -7.59
N GLY A 175 6.25 10.76 -6.90
CA GLY A 175 4.85 10.66 -7.25
C GLY A 175 3.96 11.67 -6.55
N VAL A 176 2.70 11.32 -6.36
CA VAL A 176 1.73 12.22 -5.74
C VAL A 176 0.97 11.54 -4.60
N ILE A 177 0.50 12.36 -3.67
CA ILE A 177 -0.41 11.98 -2.59
C ILE A 177 -1.77 12.61 -2.86
N VAL A 178 -2.84 11.84 -2.68
CA VAL A 178 -4.23 12.30 -2.71
C VAL A 178 -4.78 12.23 -1.29
N PRO A 179 -4.83 13.37 -0.57
CA PRO A 179 -5.44 13.41 0.76
C PRO A 179 -6.96 13.40 0.65
N ILE A 180 -7.60 12.52 1.39
CA ILE A 180 -9.05 12.43 1.51
C ILE A 180 -9.44 12.75 2.94
N LYS A 181 -10.27 13.79 3.11
CA LYS A 181 -10.74 14.23 4.43
C LYS A 181 -11.49 13.13 5.14
N VAL A 182 -11.57 13.26 6.46
CA VAL A 182 -12.34 12.37 7.32
C VAL A 182 -13.75 12.17 6.78
N MET A 183 -14.11 10.92 6.52
CA MET A 183 -15.43 10.53 6.01
C MET A 183 -15.91 9.24 6.66
N ASP A 184 -17.18 8.92 6.52
CA ASP A 184 -17.78 7.70 7.01
C ASP A 184 -17.14 6.48 6.32
N ILE A 185 -16.76 5.47 7.12
CA ILE A 185 -16.09 4.25 6.63
C ILE A 185 -16.99 3.35 5.76
N HIS A 186 -18.31 3.54 5.83
CA HIS A 186 -19.28 2.82 4.99
C HIS A 186 -19.56 3.51 3.64
N LYS A 187 -18.80 4.56 3.29
CA LYS A 187 -18.87 5.21 1.97
C LYS A 187 -17.70 4.75 1.10
N PRO A 188 -17.94 4.37 -0.16
CA PRO A 188 -16.88 3.96 -1.06
C PRO A 188 -16.02 5.15 -1.49
N ILE A 189 -14.76 4.86 -1.80
CA ILE A 189 -13.82 5.79 -2.43
C ILE A 189 -13.38 5.18 -3.74
N VAL A 190 -13.56 5.92 -4.83
CA VAL A 190 -13.13 5.52 -6.17
C VAL A 190 -12.17 6.57 -6.70
N ILE A 191 -10.91 6.22 -6.86
CA ILE A 191 -9.85 7.05 -7.41
C ILE A 191 -9.65 6.64 -8.87
N LYS A 192 -9.69 7.60 -9.81
CA LYS A 192 -9.37 7.37 -11.22
C LYS A 192 -8.18 8.22 -11.60
N ILE A 193 -7.23 7.61 -12.32
CA ILE A 193 -5.98 8.21 -12.80
C ILE A 193 -5.93 8.04 -14.31
N GLN A 194 -5.65 9.17 -15.04
CA GLN A 194 -5.54 9.25 -16.50
C GLN A 194 -4.29 10.03 -16.91
#